data_5cbe64f645bca51f97107e3f1b45c3af
#
_entry.id   5cbe64f645bca51f97107e3f1b45c3af
#
_cell.length_a   1.000
_cell.length_b   1.000
_cell.length_c   1.000
_cell.angle_alpha   90.00
_cell.angle_beta   90.00
_cell.angle_gamma   90.00
#
_symmetry.space_group_name_H-M   'P 1'
#
loop_
_entity.id
_entity.type
_entity.pdbx_description
1 polymer ?
#
loop_
_entity_poly.entity_id
_entity_poly.type
_entity_poly.pdbx_seq_one_letter_code
_entity_poly.pdbx_strand_id
1 'polypeptide(L)'
;MIDVLAASPVGVAVAAVLWSALGLYGLSALWWTLEATVLARGGRVTPEDVRWGYDEVQVRILTVDAAAVVQATVDAVPDGIDDVVVVAETPMSIDEAAVRVVPESFECTATHKGRALEWARRHVACDREYVVYLDEDTIMTDFVGLPDADVVQFTELPLYTGSWVTYVCEVFRIGYQYEQFAFHRLRYPLYAWGGCLAVRASVEDAVTWDAATVTEDTNFLWRAAARGRLDFAVLDVRF
;
A
#
# COMPACT_ATOMS: atom_id res chain seq x y z
N MET A 1 -29.92 4.11 -40.08
CA MET A 1 -29.90 3.32 -38.85
C MET A 1 -29.85 4.20 -37.59
N ILE A 2 -29.04 5.25 -37.56
CA ILE A 2 -29.00 6.23 -36.44
C ILE A 2 -30.31 6.98 -36.29
N ASP A 3 -30.94 7.42 -37.39
CA ASP A 3 -32.21 8.18 -37.39
C ASP A 3 -33.40 7.32 -36.86
N VAL A 4 -33.39 6.02 -37.07
CA VAL A 4 -34.42 5.11 -36.59
C VAL A 4 -34.32 4.87 -35.08
N LEU A 5 -33.09 4.83 -34.54
CA LEU A 5 -32.87 4.74 -33.10
C LEU A 5 -33.26 6.02 -32.38
N ALA A 6 -32.98 7.18 -32.97
CA ALA A 6 -33.36 8.48 -32.39
C ALA A 6 -34.88 8.75 -32.38
N ALA A 7 -35.65 8.07 -33.21
CA ALA A 7 -37.12 8.25 -33.31
C ALA A 7 -37.94 7.37 -32.35
N SER A 8 -37.29 6.40 -31.69
CA SER A 8 -38.01 5.51 -30.73
C SER A 8 -37.79 5.93 -29.27
N PRO A 9 -38.80 5.83 -28.39
CA PRO A 9 -38.60 6.12 -26.96
C PRO A 9 -37.45 5.29 -26.33
N VAL A 10 -37.27 4.06 -26.79
CA VAL A 10 -36.17 3.19 -26.35
C VAL A 10 -34.84 3.74 -26.83
N GLY A 11 -34.74 4.19 -28.08
CA GLY A 11 -33.53 4.78 -28.62
C GLY A 11 -33.10 6.06 -27.88
N VAL A 12 -34.10 6.91 -27.54
CA VAL A 12 -33.85 8.10 -26.72
C VAL A 12 -33.37 7.74 -25.32
N ALA A 13 -33.97 6.76 -24.68
CA ALA A 13 -33.57 6.29 -23.36
C ALA A 13 -32.13 5.72 -23.38
N VAL A 14 -31.79 4.89 -24.36
CA VAL A 14 -30.43 4.35 -24.53
C VAL A 14 -29.43 5.46 -24.76
N ALA A 15 -29.72 6.42 -25.64
CA ALA A 15 -28.87 7.57 -25.89
C ALA A 15 -28.66 8.41 -24.62
N ALA A 16 -29.71 8.66 -23.85
CA ALA A 16 -29.62 9.39 -22.58
C ALA A 16 -28.72 8.68 -21.57
N VAL A 17 -28.84 7.34 -21.42
CA VAL A 17 -27.96 6.55 -20.56
C VAL A 17 -26.51 6.62 -21.00
N LEU A 18 -26.25 6.43 -22.30
CA LEU A 18 -24.89 6.49 -22.86
C LEU A 18 -24.25 7.87 -22.69
N TRP A 19 -25.01 8.95 -22.97
CA TRP A 19 -24.51 10.31 -22.77
C TRP A 19 -24.27 10.64 -21.30
N SER A 20 -25.14 10.15 -20.40
CA SER A 20 -24.95 10.30 -18.96
C SER A 20 -23.71 9.55 -18.47
N ALA A 21 -23.52 8.31 -18.92
CA ALA A 21 -22.33 7.53 -18.62
C ALA A 21 -21.04 8.20 -19.14
N LEU A 22 -21.06 8.71 -20.39
CA LEU A 22 -19.94 9.44 -20.96
C LEU A 22 -19.65 10.74 -20.21
N GLY A 23 -20.68 11.47 -19.81
CA GLY A 23 -20.55 12.68 -19.00
C GLY A 23 -19.93 12.40 -17.63
N LEU A 24 -20.41 11.37 -16.93
CA LEU A 24 -19.84 10.94 -15.65
C LEU A 24 -18.39 10.49 -15.77
N TYR A 25 -18.08 9.73 -16.82
CA TYR A 25 -16.71 9.31 -17.10
C TYR A 25 -15.79 10.52 -17.38
N GLY A 26 -16.27 11.47 -18.21
CA GLY A 26 -15.53 12.70 -18.51
C GLY A 26 -15.25 13.55 -17.26
N LEU A 27 -16.24 13.69 -16.38
CA LEU A 27 -16.09 14.37 -15.09
C LEU A 27 -15.09 13.66 -14.18
N SER A 28 -15.15 12.32 -14.12
CA SER A 28 -14.19 11.51 -13.36
C SER A 28 -12.76 11.68 -13.90
N ALA A 29 -12.58 11.62 -15.21
CA ALA A 29 -11.28 11.81 -15.82
C ALA A 29 -10.72 13.24 -15.60
N LEU A 30 -11.58 14.27 -15.65
CA LEU A 30 -11.20 15.65 -15.35
C LEU A 30 -10.80 15.79 -13.87
N TRP A 31 -11.57 15.18 -12.95
CA TRP A 31 -11.27 15.18 -11.53
C TRP A 31 -9.92 14.50 -11.26
N TRP A 32 -9.72 13.31 -11.79
CA TRP A 32 -8.46 12.58 -11.65
C TRP A 32 -7.26 13.36 -12.21
N THR A 33 -7.45 14.04 -13.37
CA THR A 33 -6.41 14.91 -13.92
C THR A 33 -6.09 16.08 -12.99
N LEU A 34 -7.10 16.67 -12.35
CA LEU A 34 -6.93 17.74 -11.38
C LEU A 34 -6.17 17.25 -10.15
N GLU A 35 -6.52 16.07 -9.62
CA GLU A 35 -5.82 15.43 -8.50
C GLU A 35 -4.36 15.19 -8.83
N ALA A 36 -4.07 14.49 -9.92
CA ALA A 36 -2.72 14.10 -10.29
C ALA A 36 -1.81 15.28 -10.68
N THR A 37 -2.36 16.37 -11.19
CA THR A 37 -1.55 17.49 -11.73
C THR A 37 -1.52 18.73 -10.84
N VAL A 38 -2.61 19.05 -10.18
CA VAL A 38 -2.75 20.30 -9.39
C VAL A 38 -2.70 19.99 -7.89
N LEU A 39 -3.52 19.04 -7.43
CA LEU A 39 -3.62 18.73 -5.99
C LEU A 39 -2.41 17.95 -5.47
N ALA A 40 -1.80 17.14 -6.32
CA ALA A 40 -0.58 16.39 -6.00
C ALA A 40 0.68 17.27 -5.87
N ARG A 41 0.61 18.55 -6.28
CA ARG A 41 1.77 19.44 -6.18
C ARG A 41 2.20 19.64 -4.72
N GLY A 42 3.47 19.34 -4.46
CA GLY A 42 4.07 19.43 -3.12
C GLY A 42 3.76 18.24 -2.20
N GLY A 43 3.08 17.20 -2.72
CA GLY A 43 2.82 15.97 -1.97
C GLY A 43 3.83 14.85 -2.23
N ARG A 44 4.73 15.04 -3.19
CA ARG A 44 5.83 14.11 -3.44
C ARG A 44 6.96 14.37 -2.47
N VAL A 45 7.37 13.33 -1.78
CA VAL A 45 8.60 13.30 -1.01
C VAL A 45 9.65 12.62 -1.86
N THR A 46 10.84 13.19 -1.91
CA THR A 46 11.94 12.71 -2.74
C THR A 46 13.04 12.09 -1.87
N PRO A 47 13.99 11.33 -2.43
CA PRO A 47 15.14 10.85 -1.68
C PRO A 47 15.95 11.92 -0.92
N GLU A 48 15.86 13.19 -1.34
CA GLU A 48 16.52 14.32 -0.67
C GLU A 48 15.87 14.67 0.69
N ASP A 49 14.61 14.27 0.89
CA ASP A 49 13.84 14.51 2.11
C ASP A 49 14.02 13.40 3.16
N VAL A 50 14.79 12.36 2.85
CA VAL A 50 15.09 11.24 3.74
C VAL A 50 15.84 11.73 4.99
N ARG A 51 15.42 11.22 6.15
CA ARG A 51 15.98 11.54 7.48
C ARG A 51 16.43 10.31 8.23
N TRP A 52 15.79 9.17 7.98
CA TRP A 52 16.00 7.90 8.67
C TRP A 52 16.66 6.91 7.72
N GLY A 53 17.81 6.37 8.09
CA GLY A 53 18.59 5.44 7.31
C GLY A 53 18.14 3.99 7.47
N TYR A 54 18.91 3.08 6.94
CA TYR A 54 18.65 1.63 6.98
C TYR A 54 18.70 1.06 8.39
N ASP A 55 19.55 1.61 9.25
CA ASP A 55 19.74 1.23 10.64
C ASP A 55 18.53 1.56 11.55
N GLU A 56 17.61 2.38 11.06
CA GLU A 56 16.39 2.77 11.78
C GLU A 56 15.14 2.04 11.28
N VAL A 57 15.32 0.99 10.47
CA VAL A 57 14.24 0.27 9.82
C VAL A 57 14.25 -1.22 10.16
N GLN A 58 13.11 -1.76 10.57
CA GLN A 58 12.83 -3.19 10.57
C GLN A 58 11.91 -3.52 9.38
N VAL A 59 12.29 -4.48 8.54
CA VAL A 59 11.44 -4.97 7.46
C VAL A 59 10.65 -6.19 7.93
N ARG A 60 9.34 -6.18 7.73
CA ARG A 60 8.43 -7.32 8.00
C ARG A 60 7.73 -7.75 6.73
N ILE A 61 8.01 -8.96 6.28
CA ILE A 61 7.40 -9.56 5.08
C ILE A 61 6.33 -10.54 5.54
N LEU A 62 5.09 -10.37 5.07
CA LEU A 62 3.98 -11.22 5.46
C LEU A 62 3.69 -12.26 4.39
N THR A 63 3.54 -13.52 4.79
CA THR A 63 3.24 -14.62 3.86
C THR A 63 2.38 -15.69 4.52
N VAL A 64 1.70 -16.47 3.70
CA VAL A 64 1.02 -17.70 4.14
C VAL A 64 1.94 -18.90 4.00
N ASP A 65 2.40 -19.22 2.77
CA ASP A 65 3.18 -20.42 2.47
C ASP A 65 4.11 -20.29 1.23
N ALA A 66 4.36 -19.07 0.74
CA ALA A 66 5.03 -18.82 -0.54
C ALA A 66 6.56 -18.67 -0.41
N ALA A 67 7.26 -19.64 0.20
CA ALA A 67 8.68 -19.55 0.55
C ALA A 67 9.60 -19.07 -0.61
N ALA A 68 9.38 -19.55 -1.84
CA ALA A 68 10.23 -19.16 -2.97
C ALA A 68 10.01 -17.72 -3.42
N VAL A 69 8.77 -17.21 -3.28
CA VAL A 69 8.44 -15.81 -3.59
C VAL A 69 9.02 -14.89 -2.52
N VAL A 70 8.80 -15.25 -1.25
CA VAL A 70 9.35 -14.53 -0.09
C VAL A 70 10.87 -14.46 -0.14
N GLN A 71 11.57 -15.53 -0.55
CA GLN A 71 13.01 -15.49 -0.67
C GLN A 71 13.45 -14.42 -1.67
N ALA A 72 12.79 -14.30 -2.81
CA ALA A 72 13.10 -13.25 -3.79
C ALA A 72 12.84 -11.84 -3.24
N THR A 73 11.82 -11.67 -2.40
CA THR A 73 11.54 -10.41 -1.69
C THR A 73 12.64 -10.11 -0.66
N VAL A 74 13.07 -11.11 0.11
CA VAL A 74 14.19 -10.96 1.06
C VAL A 74 15.49 -10.60 0.35
N ASP A 75 15.82 -11.31 -0.73
CA ASP A 75 17.03 -11.07 -1.55
C ASP A 75 17.06 -9.66 -2.16
N ALA A 76 15.91 -9.01 -2.27
CA ALA A 76 15.79 -7.64 -2.78
C ALA A 76 15.84 -6.56 -1.69
N VAL A 77 15.85 -6.94 -0.42
CA VAL A 77 16.06 -5.97 0.68
C VAL A 77 17.51 -5.48 0.63
N PRO A 78 17.77 -4.17 0.72
CA PRO A 78 19.13 -3.65 0.71
C PRO A 78 20.00 -4.24 1.84
N ASP A 79 21.23 -4.64 1.52
CA ASP A 79 22.22 -5.23 2.46
C ASP A 79 22.46 -4.38 3.74
N GLY A 80 22.14 -3.09 3.70
CA GLY A 80 22.26 -2.20 4.85
C GLY A 80 21.16 -2.32 5.89
N ILE A 81 20.08 -3.08 5.59
CA ILE A 81 18.97 -3.37 6.52
C ILE A 81 19.25 -4.73 7.14
N ASP A 82 19.67 -4.74 8.40
CA ASP A 82 20.05 -5.95 9.14
C ASP A 82 18.90 -6.61 9.91
N ASP A 83 17.74 -5.94 10.01
CA ASP A 83 16.57 -6.44 10.76
C ASP A 83 15.43 -6.80 9.80
N VAL A 84 15.49 -8.02 9.25
CA VAL A 84 14.49 -8.56 8.33
C VAL A 84 13.77 -9.73 8.97
N VAL A 85 12.45 -9.64 9.08
CA VAL A 85 11.58 -10.64 9.70
C VAL A 85 10.50 -11.09 8.73
N VAL A 86 10.45 -12.40 8.47
CA VAL A 86 9.34 -13.02 7.75
C VAL A 86 8.30 -13.49 8.75
N VAL A 87 7.08 -12.97 8.63
CA VAL A 87 5.92 -13.35 9.45
C VAL A 87 5.06 -14.30 8.62
N ALA A 88 5.10 -15.58 8.95
CA ALA A 88 4.48 -16.65 8.17
C ALA A 88 3.33 -17.33 8.93
N GLU A 89 2.31 -17.77 8.22
CA GLU A 89 1.23 -18.60 8.78
C GLU A 89 1.66 -20.09 8.87
N THR A 90 2.65 -20.52 8.09
CA THR A 90 3.19 -21.88 8.11
C THR A 90 4.71 -21.89 8.31
N PRO A 91 5.29 -22.95 8.92
CA PRO A 91 6.73 -23.07 9.05
C PRO A 91 7.43 -23.10 7.68
N MET A 92 8.46 -22.28 7.53
CA MET A 92 9.32 -22.24 6.34
C MET A 92 10.76 -21.89 6.70
N SER A 93 11.68 -22.09 5.78
CA SER A 93 13.08 -21.67 5.89
C SER A 93 13.37 -20.63 4.84
N ILE A 94 13.87 -19.48 5.25
CA ILE A 94 14.27 -18.37 4.40
C ILE A 94 15.70 -17.98 4.82
N ASP A 95 16.55 -17.80 3.84
CA ASP A 95 17.92 -17.36 4.09
C ASP A 95 17.95 -15.86 4.39
N GLU A 96 18.86 -15.42 5.21
CA GLU A 96 19.11 -14.01 5.57
C GLU A 96 17.93 -13.27 6.24
N ALA A 97 16.88 -13.98 6.70
CA ALA A 97 15.77 -13.41 7.43
C ALA A 97 15.35 -14.27 8.64
N ALA A 98 14.86 -13.61 9.67
CA ALA A 98 14.30 -14.31 10.84
C ALA A 98 12.85 -14.71 10.59
N VAL A 99 12.57 -16.01 10.44
CA VAL A 99 11.19 -16.48 10.27
C VAL A 99 10.48 -16.56 11.62
N ARG A 100 9.30 -16.01 11.70
CA ARG A 100 8.38 -16.05 12.84
C ARG A 100 7.04 -16.60 12.39
N VAL A 101 6.61 -17.70 13.01
CA VAL A 101 5.34 -18.36 12.65
C VAL A 101 4.24 -17.88 13.58
N VAL A 102 3.14 -17.42 13.01
CA VAL A 102 1.94 -17.01 13.75
C VAL A 102 1.26 -18.25 14.30
N PRO A 103 1.14 -18.42 15.64
CA PRO A 103 0.49 -19.60 16.20
C PRO A 103 -1.00 -19.66 15.80
N GLU A 104 -1.50 -20.84 15.46
CA GLU A 104 -2.94 -21.04 15.22
C GLU A 104 -3.81 -20.61 16.42
N SER A 105 -3.28 -20.75 17.63
CA SER A 105 -3.94 -20.37 18.89
C SER A 105 -3.95 -18.86 19.15
N PHE A 106 -3.29 -18.05 18.31
CA PHE A 106 -3.34 -16.61 18.49
C PHE A 106 -4.70 -16.05 18.07
N GLU A 107 -5.37 -15.40 19.01
CA GLU A 107 -6.69 -14.82 18.83
C GLU A 107 -6.61 -13.30 18.94
N CYS A 108 -7.29 -12.60 18.01
CA CYS A 108 -7.52 -11.17 18.02
C CYS A 108 -8.80 -10.85 17.22
N THR A 109 -9.19 -9.60 17.16
CA THR A 109 -10.36 -9.18 16.38
C THR A 109 -10.07 -9.14 14.88
N ALA A 110 -8.81 -8.87 14.52
CA ALA A 110 -8.37 -8.81 13.12
C ALA A 110 -8.41 -10.18 12.45
N THR A 111 -8.63 -10.18 11.15
CA THR A 111 -8.73 -11.38 10.32
C THR A 111 -7.69 -11.34 9.20
N HIS A 112 -7.39 -12.48 8.59
CA HIS A 112 -6.48 -12.61 7.45
C HIS A 112 -5.12 -11.91 7.72
N LYS A 113 -4.63 -11.11 6.78
CA LYS A 113 -3.37 -10.35 6.88
C LYS A 113 -3.32 -9.51 8.18
N GLY A 114 -4.43 -8.87 8.56
CA GLY A 114 -4.51 -8.08 9.79
C GLY A 114 -4.20 -8.87 11.06
N ARG A 115 -4.53 -10.19 11.11
CA ARG A 115 -4.18 -11.08 12.23
C ARG A 115 -2.66 -11.27 12.33
N ALA A 116 -1.99 -11.49 11.22
CA ALA A 116 -0.54 -11.64 11.18
C ALA A 116 0.18 -10.32 11.55
N LEU A 117 -0.31 -9.18 11.05
CA LEU A 117 0.17 -7.85 11.42
C LEU A 117 0.06 -7.60 12.92
N GLU A 118 -1.11 -7.86 13.51
CA GLU A 118 -1.32 -7.65 14.95
C GLU A 118 -0.48 -8.61 15.80
N TRP A 119 -0.31 -9.87 15.36
CA TRP A 119 0.57 -10.79 16.02
C TRP A 119 2.03 -10.30 15.98
N ALA A 120 2.50 -9.89 14.83
CA ALA A 120 3.85 -9.36 14.65
C ALA A 120 4.10 -8.16 15.56
N ARG A 121 3.18 -7.19 15.57
CA ARG A 121 3.26 -6.03 16.46
C ARG A 121 3.42 -6.43 17.93
N ARG A 122 2.71 -7.46 18.40
CA ARG A 122 2.73 -7.88 19.82
C ARG A 122 3.93 -8.75 20.18
N HIS A 123 4.51 -9.49 19.23
CA HIS A 123 5.45 -10.58 19.56
C HIS A 123 6.80 -10.46 18.84
N VAL A 124 6.92 -9.63 17.82
CA VAL A 124 8.18 -9.34 17.17
C VAL A 124 8.72 -8.02 17.75
N ALA A 125 9.79 -8.14 18.52
CA ALA A 125 10.43 -6.95 19.09
C ALA A 125 10.95 -6.03 17.94
N CYS A 126 10.78 -4.74 18.11
CA CYS A 126 11.31 -3.74 17.22
C CYS A 126 11.93 -2.62 18.07
N ASP A 127 13.22 -2.38 17.89
CA ASP A 127 13.96 -1.28 18.51
C ASP A 127 14.33 -0.19 17.50
N ARG A 128 13.75 -0.30 16.29
CA ARG A 128 13.90 0.67 15.19
C ARG A 128 12.81 1.73 15.23
N GLU A 129 13.07 2.85 14.59
CA GLU A 129 12.09 3.95 14.49
C GLU A 129 10.91 3.57 13.60
N TYR A 130 11.16 2.75 12.55
CA TYR A 130 10.14 2.37 11.58
C TYR A 130 10.04 0.87 11.38
N VAL A 131 8.82 0.42 11.14
CA VAL A 131 8.51 -0.89 10.58
C VAL A 131 8.07 -0.72 9.14
N VAL A 132 8.73 -1.38 8.20
CA VAL A 132 8.34 -1.44 6.79
C VAL A 132 7.68 -2.78 6.54
N TYR A 133 6.41 -2.76 6.19
CA TYR A 133 5.64 -3.92 5.81
C TYR A 133 5.67 -4.14 4.31
N LEU A 134 6.00 -5.35 3.89
CA LEU A 134 6.00 -5.78 2.50
C LEU A 134 5.05 -6.96 2.33
N ASP A 135 4.35 -7.01 1.20
CA ASP A 135 3.72 -8.23 0.72
C ASP A 135 4.80 -9.20 0.22
N GLU A 136 4.46 -10.48 0.18
CA GLU A 136 5.40 -11.55 -0.16
C GLU A 136 6.04 -11.43 -1.55
N ASP A 137 5.45 -10.67 -2.45
CA ASP A 137 5.84 -10.47 -3.85
C ASP A 137 6.29 -9.03 -4.16
N THR A 138 6.58 -8.23 -3.14
CA THR A 138 7.04 -6.84 -3.30
C THR A 138 8.57 -6.77 -3.32
N ILE A 139 9.13 -6.26 -4.39
CA ILE A 139 10.58 -6.16 -4.61
C ILE A 139 11.09 -4.74 -4.33
N MET A 140 11.93 -4.56 -3.31
CA MET A 140 12.56 -3.27 -2.98
C MET A 140 13.69 -2.97 -3.97
N THR A 141 13.49 -2.05 -4.91
CA THR A 141 14.52 -1.73 -5.91
C THR A 141 15.36 -0.50 -5.57
N ASP A 142 14.75 0.56 -5.12
CA ASP A 142 15.37 1.89 -4.98
C ASP A 142 15.23 2.47 -3.56
N PHE A 143 15.11 1.63 -2.53
CA PHE A 143 14.96 2.12 -1.17
C PHE A 143 16.23 2.86 -0.70
N VAL A 144 16.05 4.06 -0.17
CA VAL A 144 17.13 4.95 0.28
C VAL A 144 16.96 5.42 1.73
N GLY A 145 15.93 4.91 2.42
CA GLY A 145 15.53 5.34 3.76
C GLY A 145 14.18 6.03 3.76
N LEU A 146 13.82 6.68 4.87
CA LEU A 146 12.48 7.23 5.12
C LEU A 146 12.51 8.72 5.45
N PRO A 147 11.47 9.49 5.03
CA PRO A 147 11.25 10.85 5.49
C PRO A 147 10.74 10.83 6.95
N ASP A 148 10.75 11.99 7.60
CA ASP A 148 10.19 12.15 8.94
C ASP A 148 8.66 12.31 8.87
N ALA A 149 7.95 11.17 8.81
CA ALA A 149 6.48 11.10 8.75
C ALA A 149 5.96 9.96 9.62
N ASP A 150 4.68 10.00 10.00
CA ASP A 150 4.04 8.94 10.80
C ASP A 150 3.82 7.66 10.00
N VAL A 151 3.42 7.84 8.73
CA VAL A 151 3.18 6.75 7.77
C VAL A 151 3.73 7.16 6.41
N VAL A 152 4.48 6.27 5.79
CA VAL A 152 5.08 6.48 4.46
C VAL A 152 4.59 5.40 3.50
N GLN A 153 4.01 5.85 2.40
CA GLN A 153 3.63 5.00 1.27
C GLN A 153 4.68 5.12 0.17
N PHE A 154 4.92 4.06 -0.56
CA PHE A 154 5.87 4.02 -1.67
C PHE A 154 5.16 3.91 -3.01
N THR A 155 5.84 4.29 -4.09
CA THR A 155 5.33 4.12 -5.45
C THR A 155 5.67 2.73 -5.96
N GLU A 156 4.66 1.87 -6.10
CA GLU A 156 4.83 0.55 -6.69
C GLU A 156 4.85 0.61 -8.22
N LEU A 157 5.63 -0.28 -8.83
CA LEU A 157 5.64 -0.49 -10.27
C LEU A 157 5.39 -1.96 -10.59
N PRO A 158 4.49 -2.27 -11.54
CA PRO A 158 4.21 -3.64 -11.90
C PRO A 158 5.39 -4.26 -12.66
N LEU A 159 5.79 -5.46 -12.26
CA LEU A 159 6.76 -6.26 -13.00
C LEU A 159 6.08 -7.09 -14.09
N TYR A 160 6.71 -7.16 -15.26
CA TYR A 160 6.24 -8.02 -16.32
C TYR A 160 6.58 -9.50 -16.05
N THR A 161 5.58 -10.32 -15.77
CA THR A 161 5.72 -11.75 -15.44
C THR A 161 5.35 -12.69 -16.58
N GLY A 162 5.37 -12.21 -17.84
CA GLY A 162 5.11 -13.02 -19.03
C GLY A 162 3.72 -12.86 -19.66
N SER A 163 2.77 -12.21 -19.00
CA SER A 163 1.43 -11.94 -19.51
C SER A 163 1.19 -10.44 -19.72
N TRP A 164 1.03 -10.02 -20.98
CA TRP A 164 0.69 -8.64 -21.30
C TRP A 164 -0.66 -8.19 -20.74
N VAL A 165 -1.63 -9.09 -20.70
CA VAL A 165 -2.96 -8.77 -20.15
C VAL A 165 -2.85 -8.47 -18.66
N THR A 166 -2.18 -9.34 -17.92
CA THR A 166 -1.94 -9.13 -16.47
C THR A 166 -1.17 -7.83 -16.25
N TYR A 167 -0.07 -7.63 -17.00
CA TYR A 167 0.74 -6.42 -16.86
C TYR A 167 -0.05 -5.13 -17.11
N VAL A 168 -0.86 -5.07 -18.17
CA VAL A 168 -1.71 -3.89 -18.45
C VAL A 168 -2.77 -3.69 -17.37
N CYS A 169 -3.37 -4.74 -16.85
CA CYS A 169 -4.31 -4.65 -15.74
C CYS A 169 -3.62 -4.10 -14.48
N GLU A 170 -2.41 -4.55 -14.17
CA GLU A 170 -1.63 -4.04 -13.04
C GLU A 170 -1.21 -2.58 -13.24
N VAL A 171 -0.73 -2.19 -14.41
CA VAL A 171 -0.43 -0.78 -14.72
C VAL A 171 -1.64 0.11 -14.49
N PHE A 172 -2.83 -0.35 -14.91
CA PHE A 172 -4.07 0.39 -14.69
C PHE A 172 -4.44 0.47 -13.20
N ARG A 173 -4.33 -0.64 -12.48
CA ARG A 173 -4.61 -0.73 -11.05
C ARG A 173 -3.67 0.18 -10.24
N ILE A 174 -2.37 0.07 -10.48
CA ILE A 174 -1.33 0.84 -9.78
C ILE A 174 -1.39 2.33 -10.14
N GLY A 175 -1.89 2.68 -11.32
CA GLY A 175 -2.04 4.07 -11.75
C GLY A 175 -2.85 4.95 -10.78
N TYR A 176 -3.75 4.36 -10.01
CA TYR A 176 -4.50 5.07 -8.97
C TYR A 176 -3.63 5.57 -7.80
N GLN A 177 -2.45 5.00 -7.58
CA GLN A 177 -1.54 5.47 -6.53
C GLN A 177 -1.15 6.93 -6.67
N TYR A 178 -1.15 7.46 -7.90
CA TYR A 178 -0.84 8.88 -8.11
C TYR A 178 -1.80 9.85 -7.41
N GLU A 179 -3.00 9.41 -7.05
CA GLU A 179 -3.93 10.21 -6.23
C GLU A 179 -3.37 10.44 -4.82
N GLN A 180 -2.58 9.50 -4.29
CA GLN A 180 -2.02 9.58 -2.94
C GLN A 180 -1.12 10.79 -2.75
N PHE A 181 -0.48 11.27 -3.80
CA PHE A 181 0.29 12.52 -3.74
C PHE A 181 -0.55 13.75 -3.37
N ALA A 182 -1.89 13.69 -3.51
CA ALA A 182 -2.79 14.73 -3.07
C ALA A 182 -3.22 14.60 -1.60
N PHE A 183 -2.98 13.46 -0.95
CA PHE A 183 -3.48 13.17 0.39
C PHE A 183 -2.86 14.02 1.49
N HIS A 184 -1.68 14.59 1.28
CA HIS A 184 -1.08 15.57 2.19
C HIS A 184 -1.99 16.79 2.46
N ARG A 185 -2.96 17.06 1.58
CA ARG A 185 -3.95 18.13 1.71
C ARG A 185 -5.18 17.73 2.50
N LEU A 186 -5.35 16.44 2.76
CA LEU A 186 -6.52 15.88 3.43
C LEU A 186 -6.21 15.68 4.91
N ARG A 187 -7.22 15.87 5.75
CA ARG A 187 -7.13 15.47 7.16
C ARG A 187 -7.11 13.95 7.31
N TYR A 188 -7.83 13.26 6.46
CA TYR A 188 -7.92 11.80 6.42
C TYR A 188 -7.48 11.36 5.02
N PRO A 189 -6.36 10.67 4.88
CA PRO A 189 -6.00 10.02 3.62
C PRO A 189 -7.12 9.07 3.19
N LEU A 190 -7.41 9.00 1.89
CA LEU A 190 -8.57 8.24 1.42
C LEU A 190 -8.37 6.73 1.57
N TYR A 191 -7.15 6.26 1.35
CA TYR A 191 -6.76 4.86 1.49
C TYR A 191 -5.25 4.73 1.68
N ALA A 192 -4.81 3.57 2.17
CA ALA A 192 -3.44 3.10 2.05
C ALA A 192 -3.39 1.96 1.02
N TRP A 193 -2.24 1.81 0.40
CA TRP A 193 -1.94 0.71 -0.51
C TRP A 193 -1.13 -0.36 0.22
N GLY A 194 -1.56 -1.63 0.14
CA GLY A 194 -1.08 -2.66 1.04
C GLY A 194 0.24 -3.33 0.63
N GLY A 195 0.76 -3.10 -0.57
CA GLY A 195 1.95 -3.79 -1.07
C GLY A 195 3.23 -3.39 -0.33
N CYS A 196 3.37 -2.10 -0.01
CA CYS A 196 4.46 -1.59 0.80
C CYS A 196 4.03 -0.38 1.62
N LEU A 197 4.22 -0.46 2.94
CA LEU A 197 3.84 0.58 3.89
C LEU A 197 4.88 0.66 5.01
N ALA A 198 5.48 1.83 5.21
CA ALA A 198 6.28 2.09 6.40
C ALA A 198 5.45 2.82 7.45
N VAL A 199 5.55 2.36 8.69
CA VAL A 199 4.83 2.93 9.83
C VAL A 199 5.85 3.22 10.93
N ARG A 200 5.78 4.42 11.52
CA ARG A 200 6.57 4.74 12.71
C ARG A 200 6.17 3.80 13.85
N ALA A 201 7.13 3.14 14.50
CA ALA A 201 6.87 2.13 15.52
C ALA A 201 5.95 2.66 16.66
N SER A 202 6.16 3.89 17.09
CA SER A 202 5.32 4.53 18.12
C SER A 202 3.87 4.76 17.66
N VAL A 203 3.64 4.99 16.38
CA VAL A 203 2.28 5.12 15.80
C VAL A 203 1.63 3.74 15.69
N GLU A 204 2.37 2.73 15.29
CA GLU A 204 1.89 1.35 15.23
C GLU A 204 1.41 0.88 16.59
N ASP A 205 2.20 1.09 17.64
CA ASP A 205 1.85 0.73 19.01
C ASP A 205 0.60 1.47 19.51
N ALA A 206 0.46 2.73 19.15
CA ALA A 206 -0.69 3.52 19.55
C ALA A 206 -1.98 3.11 18.83
N VAL A 207 -1.92 2.75 17.55
CA VAL A 207 -3.11 2.49 16.71
C VAL A 207 -3.50 1.01 16.69
N THR A 208 -2.52 0.11 16.62
CA THR A 208 -2.68 -1.36 16.50
C THR A 208 -3.31 -1.83 15.18
N TRP A 209 -3.20 -3.12 14.85
CA TRP A 209 -3.85 -3.73 13.68
C TRP A 209 -5.14 -4.47 14.05
N ASP A 210 -5.51 -4.49 15.34
CA ASP A 210 -6.63 -5.28 15.87
C ASP A 210 -7.99 -4.67 15.50
N ALA A 211 -8.44 -4.93 14.28
CA ALA A 211 -9.73 -4.50 13.77
C ALA A 211 -10.32 -5.54 12.81
N ALA A 212 -11.63 -5.80 12.92
CA ALA A 212 -12.35 -6.70 12.01
C ALA A 212 -12.57 -6.01 10.66
N THR A 213 -11.61 -6.13 9.77
CA THR A 213 -11.63 -5.53 8.43
C THR A 213 -10.82 -6.39 7.45
N VAL A 214 -11.11 -6.26 6.16
CA VAL A 214 -10.31 -6.82 5.05
C VAL A 214 -9.47 -5.74 4.34
N THR A 215 -9.51 -4.50 4.85
CA THR A 215 -8.72 -3.37 4.36
C THR A 215 -7.92 -2.80 5.53
N GLU A 216 -7.06 -3.63 6.08
CA GLU A 216 -6.33 -3.37 7.32
C GLU A 216 -5.48 -2.10 7.22
N ASP A 217 -4.80 -1.89 6.08
CA ASP A 217 -3.93 -0.75 5.86
C ASP A 217 -4.71 0.57 5.88
N THR A 218 -5.80 0.64 5.12
CA THR A 218 -6.69 1.80 5.08
C THR A 218 -7.36 2.04 6.44
N ASN A 219 -7.81 0.98 7.11
CA ASN A 219 -8.42 1.09 8.43
C ASN A 219 -7.42 1.60 9.47
N PHE A 220 -6.18 1.09 9.44
CA PHE A 220 -5.09 1.58 10.29
C PHE A 220 -4.87 3.08 10.08
N LEU A 221 -4.73 3.51 8.82
CA LEU A 221 -4.51 4.90 8.44
C LEU A 221 -5.63 5.82 8.96
N TRP A 222 -6.89 5.40 8.81
CA TRP A 222 -8.03 6.18 9.30
C TRP A 222 -8.08 6.26 10.83
N ARG A 223 -7.76 5.18 11.52
CA ARG A 223 -7.68 5.17 12.99
C ARG A 223 -6.53 6.03 13.51
N ALA A 224 -5.41 6.04 12.81
CA ALA A 224 -4.28 6.93 13.11
C ALA A 224 -4.72 8.40 12.95
N ALA A 225 -5.30 8.75 11.80
CA ALA A 225 -5.79 10.10 11.51
C ALA A 225 -6.93 10.56 12.45
N ALA A 226 -7.72 9.64 12.99
CA ALA A 226 -8.78 9.94 13.95
C ALA A 226 -8.23 10.34 15.33
N ARG A 227 -7.01 9.91 15.69
CA ARG A 227 -6.35 10.25 16.96
C ARG A 227 -5.75 11.64 16.97
N GLY A 228 -5.40 12.18 15.82
CA GLY A 228 -4.77 13.49 15.68
C GLY A 228 -4.46 13.83 14.25
N ARG A 229 -3.61 14.82 14.05
CA ARG A 229 -3.06 15.09 12.73
C ARG A 229 -2.05 13.98 12.40
N LEU A 230 -2.33 13.23 11.38
CA LEU A 230 -1.42 12.23 10.84
C LEU A 230 -0.51 12.89 9.80
N ASP A 231 0.79 12.70 9.95
CA ASP A 231 1.75 13.05 8.90
C ASP A 231 1.92 11.86 7.96
N PHE A 232 1.25 11.96 6.81
CA PHE A 232 1.26 10.94 5.77
C PHE A 232 2.08 11.42 4.58
N ALA A 233 3.11 10.67 4.23
CA ALA A 233 3.99 10.96 3.11
C ALA A 233 3.89 9.88 2.02
N VAL A 234 4.09 10.29 0.78
CA VAL A 234 4.30 9.37 -0.35
C VAL A 234 5.71 9.61 -0.87
N LEU A 235 6.57 8.62 -0.66
CA LEU A 235 7.95 8.66 -1.11
C LEU A 235 8.03 8.14 -2.56
N ASP A 236 8.51 9.00 -3.46
CA ASP A 236 8.61 8.70 -4.89
C ASP A 236 9.89 7.88 -5.17
N VAL A 237 9.91 6.67 -4.65
CA VAL A 237 10.90 5.62 -4.97
C VAL A 237 10.18 4.39 -5.48
N ARG A 238 10.89 3.56 -6.23
CA ARG A 238 10.30 2.39 -6.90
C ARG A 238 10.41 1.14 -6.03
N PHE A 239 9.31 0.43 -6.02
CA PHE A 239 9.17 -0.88 -5.39
C PHE A 239 8.53 -1.86 -6.34
#